data_39c93842e9609a4a9e8234c75b99ca44
#
_entry.id   39c93842e9609a4a9e8234c75b99ca44
#
_cell.length_a   1.000
_cell.length_b   1.000
_cell.length_c   1.000
_cell.angle_alpha   90.00
_cell.angle_beta   90.00
_cell.angle_gamma   90.00
#
_symmetry.space_group_name_H-M   'P 1'
#
loop_
_entity.id
_entity.type
_entity.pdbx_description
1 polymer ?
#
loop_
_entity_poly.entity_id
_entity_poly.type
_entity_poly.pdbx_seq_one_letter_code
_entity_poly.pdbx_strand_id
1 'polypeptide(L)'
;MKKFSKLFVSTKNTDKKLYFKIDYNITTIEKPNSEISISMELIITYLYLEKKDFLNKIETTTNTWKFSSTYNKKCSLCNSVRINNLYRSYGIGTFVLNEIIKIANEYIPGFYLQGSLGPADEENENKERRNSLYKNIGFKLEPNYFYIEKISDLNFNREFNYIQELKILDIFNTLCEFQNKNKQLENKLKIKIEKSDFLVSKNKKYTQIVMLLFYPLLLLSIFNIWYFFIR
;
A
#
# COMPACT_ATOMS: atom_id res chain seq x y z
N MET A 1 -3.85 29.72 3.62
CA MET A 1 -3.73 28.28 3.96
C MET A 1 -4.44 27.47 2.90
N LYS A 2 -3.76 26.49 2.30
CA LYS A 2 -4.36 25.55 1.33
C LYS A 2 -4.38 24.17 1.96
N LYS A 3 -5.53 23.48 1.93
CA LYS A 3 -5.68 22.09 2.36
C LYS A 3 -6.35 21.28 1.26
N PHE A 4 -5.75 20.20 0.85
CA PHE A 4 -6.33 19.27 -0.12
C PHE A 4 -5.74 17.88 0.07
N SER A 5 -6.42 16.90 -0.48
CA SER A 5 -5.98 15.49 -0.44
C SER A 5 -5.92 14.92 -1.83
N LYS A 6 -4.97 14.03 -2.04
CA LYS A 6 -4.84 13.25 -3.27
C LYS A 6 -4.68 11.77 -2.94
N LEU A 7 -5.23 10.93 -3.80
CA LEU A 7 -5.11 9.49 -3.73
C LEU A 7 -4.13 9.00 -4.80
N PHE A 8 -3.32 8.03 -4.42
CA PHE A 8 -2.29 7.49 -5.29
C PHE A 8 -2.25 5.97 -5.23
N VAL A 9 -1.78 5.37 -6.31
CA VAL A 9 -1.39 3.97 -6.35
C VAL A 9 0.08 3.85 -6.76
N SER A 10 0.85 3.04 -6.04
CA SER A 10 2.20 2.65 -6.44
C SER A 10 2.20 1.23 -6.99
N THR A 11 2.70 1.09 -8.21
CA THR A 11 2.88 -0.18 -8.94
C THR A 11 4.36 -0.57 -9.06
N LYS A 12 5.25 0.04 -8.27
CA LYS A 12 6.69 -0.22 -8.32
C LYS A 12 7.04 -1.69 -8.05
N ASN A 13 6.24 -2.35 -7.25
CA ASN A 13 6.35 -3.78 -7.05
C ASN A 13 5.36 -4.47 -8.01
N THR A 14 5.84 -5.27 -8.94
CA THR A 14 5.03 -5.91 -9.99
C THR A 14 3.93 -6.82 -9.45
N ASP A 15 4.16 -7.44 -8.28
CA ASP A 15 3.22 -8.39 -7.67
C ASP A 15 2.27 -7.74 -6.67
N LYS A 16 2.46 -6.46 -6.34
CA LYS A 16 1.73 -5.77 -5.28
C LYS A 16 1.49 -4.32 -5.65
N LYS A 17 0.27 -3.84 -5.48
CA LYS A 17 -0.07 -2.43 -5.58
C LYS A 17 -0.34 -1.87 -4.19
N LEU A 18 0.20 -0.70 -3.92
CA LEU A 18 -0.02 0.00 -2.66
C LEU A 18 -0.83 1.26 -2.91
N TYR A 19 -2.00 1.34 -2.29
CA TYR A 19 -2.89 2.49 -2.33
C TYR A 19 -2.66 3.37 -1.11
N PHE A 20 -2.44 4.65 -1.31
CA PHE A 20 -2.20 5.60 -0.24
C PHE A 20 -2.79 6.98 -0.55
N LYS A 21 -3.07 7.73 0.51
CA LYS A 21 -3.54 9.12 0.45
C LYS A 21 -2.44 10.03 0.96
N ILE A 22 -2.32 11.20 0.36
CA ILE A 22 -1.52 12.31 0.89
C ILE A 22 -2.45 13.48 1.17
N ASP A 23 -2.46 13.94 2.41
CA ASP A 23 -3.10 15.19 2.82
C ASP A 23 -2.04 16.28 2.82
N TYR A 24 -2.29 17.34 2.08
CA TYR A 24 -1.42 18.50 1.94
C TYR A 24 -1.97 19.65 2.80
N ASN A 25 -1.20 20.09 3.79
CA ASN A 25 -1.46 21.27 4.58
C ASN A 25 -0.36 22.29 4.27
N ILE A 26 -0.67 23.33 3.50
CA ILE A 26 0.29 24.34 3.04
C ILE A 26 -0.13 25.69 3.57
N THR A 27 0.73 26.33 4.34
CA THR A 27 0.54 27.69 4.85
C THR A 27 1.64 28.59 4.29
N THR A 28 1.26 29.63 3.59
CA THR A 28 2.15 30.70 3.12
C THR A 28 1.83 31.97 3.86
N ILE A 29 2.84 32.70 4.29
CA ILE A 29 2.73 34.00 4.94
C ILE A 29 3.60 34.99 4.15
N GLU A 30 2.95 35.97 3.57
CA GLU A 30 3.62 37.11 2.96
C GLU A 30 3.92 38.17 4.00
N LYS A 31 5.12 38.70 3.98
CA LYS A 31 5.57 39.75 4.90
C LYS A 31 5.61 41.10 4.19
N PRO A 32 5.67 42.19 4.98
CA PRO A 32 5.73 43.57 4.43
C PRO A 32 6.86 43.79 3.42
N ASN A 33 7.94 43.02 3.51
CA ASN A 33 9.12 43.16 2.61
C ASN A 33 9.06 42.22 1.39
N SER A 34 7.87 41.71 1.02
CA SER A 34 7.67 40.74 -0.07
C SER A 34 8.40 39.41 0.14
N GLU A 35 8.89 39.15 1.33
CA GLU A 35 9.44 37.84 1.69
C GLU A 35 8.31 36.84 2.01
N ILE A 36 8.35 35.70 1.35
CA ILE A 36 7.39 34.61 1.57
C ILE A 36 7.99 33.62 2.54
N SER A 37 7.25 33.26 3.58
CA SER A 37 7.53 32.09 4.39
C SER A 37 6.52 31.00 4.10
N ILE A 38 6.97 29.76 4.06
CA ILE A 38 6.13 28.60 3.79
C ILE A 38 6.30 27.55 4.89
N SER A 39 5.19 27.00 5.33
CA SER A 39 5.14 25.82 6.17
C SER A 39 4.27 24.77 5.51
N MET A 40 4.77 23.55 5.40
CA MET A 40 4.06 22.43 4.81
C MET A 40 4.07 21.24 5.74
N GLU A 41 2.93 20.57 5.80
CA GLU A 41 2.80 19.27 6.43
C GLU A 41 2.12 18.33 5.45
N LEU A 42 2.79 17.26 5.07
CA LEU A 42 2.26 16.21 4.23
C LEU A 42 2.05 14.96 5.09
N ILE A 43 0.80 14.52 5.17
CA ILE A 43 0.41 13.34 5.95
C ILE A 43 0.08 12.23 4.96
N ILE A 44 0.86 11.15 5.00
CA ILE A 44 0.66 9.98 4.17
C ILE A 44 -0.13 8.95 4.97
N THR A 45 -1.27 8.54 4.46
CA THR A 45 -2.09 7.48 5.03
C THR A 45 -2.08 6.29 4.10
N TYR A 46 -1.61 5.14 4.56
CA TYR A 46 -1.65 3.90 3.80
C TYR A 46 -3.04 3.29 3.93
N LEU A 47 -3.64 2.87 2.80
CA LEU A 47 -5.03 2.44 2.74
C LEU A 47 -5.15 0.94 2.50
N TYR A 48 -4.60 0.46 1.38
CA TYR A 48 -4.74 -0.92 0.94
C TYR A 48 -3.47 -1.42 0.29
N LEU A 49 -3.18 -2.71 0.51
CA LEU A 49 -2.16 -3.46 -0.19
C LEU A 49 -2.83 -4.57 -1.01
N GLU A 50 -2.81 -4.45 -2.33
CA GLU A 50 -3.26 -5.49 -3.25
C GLU A 50 -2.12 -6.49 -3.46
N LYS A 51 -2.37 -7.76 -3.20
CA LYS A 51 -1.43 -8.86 -3.43
C LYS A 51 -2.18 -9.99 -4.13
N LYS A 52 -1.83 -10.30 -5.39
CA LYS A 52 -2.41 -11.41 -6.16
C LYS A 52 -3.94 -11.45 -6.08
N ASP A 53 -4.61 -10.36 -6.49
CA ASP A 53 -6.07 -10.22 -6.52
C ASP A 53 -6.79 -10.12 -5.16
N PHE A 54 -6.07 -10.03 -4.05
CA PHE A 54 -6.64 -9.78 -2.72
C PHE A 54 -6.32 -8.36 -2.25
N LEU A 55 -7.35 -7.64 -1.85
CA LEU A 55 -7.25 -6.34 -1.19
C LEU A 55 -7.19 -6.57 0.33
N ASN A 56 -6.03 -6.34 0.91
CA ASN A 56 -5.88 -6.33 2.35
C ASN A 56 -5.99 -4.90 2.87
N LYS A 57 -6.98 -4.64 3.72
CA LYS A 57 -7.04 -3.41 4.49
C LYS A 57 -5.82 -3.34 5.40
N ILE A 58 -5.10 -2.24 5.32
CA ILE A 58 -3.95 -1.99 6.19
C ILE A 58 -4.49 -1.31 7.45
N GLU A 59 -3.98 -1.70 8.63
CA GLU A 59 -4.14 -0.87 9.82
C GLU A 59 -3.58 0.51 9.49
N THR A 60 -4.40 1.54 9.68
CA THR A 60 -4.10 2.92 9.26
C THR A 60 -2.85 3.43 9.96
N THR A 61 -1.72 3.24 9.31
CA THR A 61 -0.46 3.86 9.71
C THR A 61 -0.28 5.15 8.92
N THR A 62 0.14 6.19 9.59
CA THR A 62 0.41 7.49 8.99
C THR A 62 1.88 7.85 9.12
N ASN A 63 2.41 8.52 8.11
CA ASN A 63 3.72 9.16 8.17
C ASN A 63 3.56 10.65 7.88
N THR A 64 4.20 11.49 8.67
CA THR A 64 4.11 12.94 8.52
C THR A 64 5.45 13.53 8.14
N TRP A 65 5.45 14.32 7.08
CA TRP A 65 6.58 15.11 6.61
C TRP A 65 6.32 16.58 6.88
N LYS A 66 7.26 17.27 7.54
CA LYS A 66 7.15 18.69 7.83
C LYS A 66 8.28 19.46 7.18
N PHE A 67 7.92 20.53 6.51
CA PHE A 67 8.84 21.47 5.93
C PHE A 67 8.49 22.88 6.41
N SER A 68 9.49 23.66 6.79
CA SER A 68 9.27 25.04 7.21
C SER A 68 10.40 25.93 6.75
N SER A 69 10.07 27.13 6.32
CA SER A 69 11.05 28.20 6.06
C SER A 69 11.13 29.18 7.22
N THR A 70 12.34 29.67 7.49
CA THR A 70 12.62 30.70 8.50
C THR A 70 12.91 32.05 7.82
N TYR A 71 13.00 33.11 8.64
CA TYR A 71 13.23 34.47 8.19
C TYR A 71 14.58 34.70 7.48
N ASN A 72 15.57 33.86 7.70
CA ASN A 72 16.93 34.02 7.18
C ASN A 72 17.14 33.25 5.87
N LYS A 73 16.11 33.08 5.06
CA LYS A 73 16.15 32.30 3.81
C LYS A 73 16.64 30.86 4.02
N LYS A 74 16.41 30.31 5.20
CA LYS A 74 16.73 28.93 5.54
C LYS A 74 15.46 28.12 5.69
N CYS A 75 15.52 26.88 5.22
CA CYS A 75 14.44 25.91 5.35
C CYS A 75 14.93 24.70 6.13
N SER A 76 14.01 24.11 6.84
CA SER A 76 14.23 22.84 7.51
C SER A 76 13.24 21.79 7.02
N LEU A 77 13.75 20.61 6.75
CA LEU A 77 12.95 19.42 6.52
C LEU A 77 13.03 18.56 7.78
N CYS A 78 11.94 18.50 8.51
CA CYS A 78 11.81 17.70 9.71
C CYS A 78 11.19 16.35 9.35
N ASN A 79 11.96 15.29 9.48
CA ASN A 79 11.52 13.95 9.17
C ASN A 79 11.47 13.10 10.43
N SER A 80 10.30 12.84 10.92
CA SER A 80 10.06 11.63 11.73
C SER A 80 9.69 10.45 10.83
N VAL A 81 10.31 10.35 9.65
CA VAL A 81 9.78 9.48 8.59
C VAL A 81 10.53 8.17 8.57
N ARG A 82 10.20 7.34 9.52
CA ARG A 82 10.46 5.92 9.39
C ARG A 82 9.28 5.29 8.64
N ILE A 83 9.41 5.13 7.32
CA ILE A 83 8.44 4.33 6.57
C ILE A 83 8.48 2.91 7.12
N ASN A 84 7.32 2.40 7.56
CA ASN A 84 7.20 1.03 8.05
C ASN A 84 7.78 0.05 7.02
N ASN A 85 8.47 -0.98 7.48
CA ASN A 85 9.12 -1.97 6.64
C ASN A 85 8.18 -2.57 5.58
N LEU A 86 6.89 -2.73 5.89
CA LEU A 86 5.86 -3.23 4.99
C LEU A 86 5.64 -2.34 3.76
N TYR A 87 5.91 -1.03 3.85
CA TYR A 87 5.66 -0.04 2.78
C TYR A 87 6.95 0.49 2.17
N ARG A 88 8.08 -0.06 2.55
CA ARG A 88 9.37 0.25 1.94
C ARG A 88 9.42 -0.30 0.52
N SER A 89 10.28 0.29 -0.30
CA SER A 89 10.50 -0.09 -1.71
C SER A 89 9.37 0.24 -2.69
N TYR A 90 8.27 0.87 -2.25
CA TYR A 90 7.23 1.39 -3.15
C TYR A 90 7.54 2.77 -3.73
N GLY A 91 8.69 3.36 -3.40
CA GLY A 91 9.11 4.67 -3.93
C GLY A 91 8.45 5.88 -3.28
N ILE A 92 7.59 5.68 -2.27
CA ILE A 92 6.78 6.74 -1.65
C ILE A 92 7.65 7.83 -1.03
N GLY A 93 8.71 7.49 -0.30
CA GLY A 93 9.59 8.48 0.32
C GLY A 93 10.23 9.42 -0.71
N THR A 94 10.71 8.88 -1.82
CA THR A 94 11.28 9.68 -2.91
C THR A 94 10.22 10.57 -3.56
N PHE A 95 9.03 10.04 -3.78
CA PHE A 95 7.91 10.77 -4.36
C PHE A 95 7.48 11.95 -3.46
N VAL A 96 7.26 11.71 -2.17
CA VAL A 96 6.83 12.74 -1.22
C VAL A 96 7.89 13.83 -1.05
N LEU A 97 9.15 13.45 -0.99
CA LEU A 97 10.24 14.42 -0.92
C LEU A 97 10.29 15.28 -2.19
N ASN A 98 10.09 14.67 -3.35
CA ASN A 98 10.01 15.40 -4.64
C ASN A 98 8.81 16.37 -4.66
N GLU A 99 7.64 15.98 -4.17
CA GLU A 99 6.47 16.85 -4.05
C GLU A 99 6.74 18.05 -3.13
N ILE A 100 7.38 17.84 -1.97
CA ILE A 100 7.76 18.92 -1.06
C ILE A 100 8.70 19.91 -1.73
N ILE A 101 9.73 19.39 -2.40
CA ILE A 101 10.73 20.23 -3.08
C ILE A 101 10.09 21.00 -4.23
N LYS A 102 9.22 20.37 -5.01
CA LYS A 102 8.49 21.01 -6.10
C LYS A 102 7.64 22.18 -5.59
N ILE A 103 6.87 21.97 -4.55
CA ILE A 103 6.06 23.03 -3.93
C ILE A 103 6.96 24.12 -3.34
N ALA A 104 8.03 23.76 -2.63
CA ALA A 104 8.96 24.73 -2.06
C ALA A 104 9.64 25.57 -3.14
N ASN A 105 10.01 24.98 -4.27
CA ASN A 105 10.63 25.66 -5.39
C ASN A 105 9.71 26.69 -6.06
N GLU A 106 8.39 26.46 -6.06
CA GLU A 106 7.41 27.43 -6.58
C GLU A 106 7.39 28.74 -5.78
N TYR A 107 7.64 28.67 -4.46
CA TYR A 107 7.53 29.83 -3.57
C TYR A 107 8.88 30.43 -3.16
N ILE A 108 9.90 29.59 -2.95
CA ILE A 108 11.17 29.99 -2.33
C ILE A 108 12.40 29.31 -2.97
N PRO A 109 12.58 29.42 -4.31
CA PRO A 109 13.62 28.66 -5.04
C PRO A 109 15.05 28.93 -4.57
N GLY A 110 15.34 30.15 -4.11
CA GLY A 110 16.67 30.60 -3.68
C GLY A 110 17.02 30.33 -2.22
N PHE A 111 16.19 29.60 -1.47
CA PHE A 111 16.43 29.35 -0.06
C PHE A 111 17.36 28.16 0.16
N TYR A 112 18.18 28.25 1.20
CA TYR A 112 18.97 27.14 1.74
C TYR A 112 18.04 26.13 2.40
N LEU A 113 18.24 24.85 2.13
CA LEU A 113 17.48 23.77 2.76
C LEU A 113 18.41 22.80 3.46
N GLN A 114 18.07 22.48 4.71
CA GLN A 114 18.79 21.52 5.53
C GLN A 114 17.81 20.56 6.21
N GLY A 115 18.25 19.31 6.42
CA GLY A 115 17.56 18.34 7.24
C GLY A 115 18.53 17.47 8.01
N SER A 116 18.11 16.95 9.16
CA SER A 116 18.90 16.03 9.96
C SER A 116 18.79 14.60 9.47
N LEU A 117 19.89 13.85 9.54
CA LEU A 117 19.92 12.41 9.34
C LEU A 117 19.71 11.74 10.70
N GLY A 118 18.61 10.98 10.84
CA GLY A 118 18.29 10.33 12.12
C GLY A 118 19.27 9.20 12.45
N PRO A 119 19.74 9.10 13.72
CA PRO A 119 20.63 8.01 14.14
C PRO A 119 20.00 6.62 14.05
N ALA A 120 18.67 6.53 14.07
CA ALA A 120 17.94 5.27 13.95
C ALA A 120 18.08 4.57 12.59
N ASP A 121 18.61 5.27 11.57
CA ASP A 121 18.83 4.72 10.21
C ASP A 121 20.32 4.37 9.96
N GLU A 122 21.11 4.23 11.00
CA GLU A 122 22.56 3.96 10.88
C GLU A 122 22.91 2.49 10.64
N GLU A 123 21.94 1.57 10.69
CA GLU A 123 22.15 0.19 10.23
C GLU A 123 22.48 0.18 8.73
N ASN A 124 23.50 -0.55 8.33
CA ASN A 124 24.18 -0.46 7.03
C ASN A 124 23.24 -0.34 5.82
N GLU A 125 22.26 -1.22 5.66
CA GLU A 125 21.34 -1.17 4.52
C GLU A 125 20.39 0.04 4.55
N ASN A 126 19.97 0.47 5.71
CA ASN A 126 19.11 1.64 5.88
C ASN A 126 19.86 2.93 5.58
N LYS A 127 21.12 3.02 6.01
CA LYS A 127 22.02 4.14 5.78
C LYS A 127 22.28 4.35 4.29
N GLU A 128 22.65 3.29 3.58
CA GLU A 128 22.91 3.36 2.15
C GLU A 128 21.66 3.81 1.36
N ARG A 129 20.52 3.23 1.66
CA ARG A 129 19.23 3.57 1.01
C ARG A 129 18.81 5.01 1.30
N ARG A 130 18.93 5.46 2.55
CA ARG A 130 18.68 6.84 2.95
C ARG A 130 19.61 7.80 2.21
N ASN A 131 20.89 7.52 2.21
CA ASN A 131 21.88 8.36 1.56
C ASN A 131 21.67 8.42 0.04
N SER A 132 21.34 7.30 -0.58
CA SER A 132 20.99 7.23 -2.00
C SER A 132 19.74 8.07 -2.33
N LEU A 133 18.73 8.08 -1.44
CA LEU A 133 17.54 8.92 -1.60
C LEU A 133 17.91 10.39 -1.73
N TYR A 134 18.69 10.91 -0.77
CA TYR A 134 19.05 12.33 -0.75
C TYR A 134 20.04 12.70 -1.86
N LYS A 135 21.06 11.86 -2.12
CA LYS A 135 22.01 12.07 -3.22
C LYS A 135 21.34 12.12 -4.60
N ASN A 136 20.38 11.23 -4.84
CA ASN A 136 19.67 11.16 -6.14
C ASN A 136 18.82 12.40 -6.42
N ILE A 137 18.45 13.16 -5.40
CA ILE A 137 17.72 14.42 -5.53
C ILE A 137 18.68 15.60 -5.64
N GLY A 138 19.95 15.42 -5.31
CA GLY A 138 20.99 16.44 -5.43
C GLY A 138 21.45 17.06 -4.12
N PHE A 139 21.03 16.52 -2.96
CA PHE A 139 21.52 16.99 -1.67
C PHE A 139 22.99 16.64 -1.43
N LYS A 140 23.72 17.55 -0.81
CA LYS A 140 25.01 17.29 -0.21
C LYS A 140 24.80 16.60 1.15
N LEU A 141 25.60 15.56 1.42
CA LEU A 141 25.50 14.79 2.65
C LEU A 141 26.70 15.05 3.55
N GLU A 142 26.40 15.29 4.81
CA GLU A 142 27.32 15.34 5.93
C GLU A 142 27.01 14.17 6.89
N PRO A 143 27.85 13.88 7.88
CA PRO A 143 27.62 12.73 8.77
C PRO A 143 26.25 12.72 9.45
N ASN A 144 25.74 13.90 9.87
CA ASN A 144 24.53 14.02 10.67
C ASN A 144 23.40 14.81 9.99
N TYR A 145 23.65 15.38 8.81
CA TYR A 145 22.67 16.19 8.10
C TYR A 145 22.89 16.16 6.57
N PHE A 146 21.88 16.59 5.87
CA PHE A 146 21.94 16.86 4.43
C PHE A 146 21.54 18.30 4.17
N TYR A 147 22.06 18.88 3.07
CA TYR A 147 21.77 20.27 2.73
C TYR A 147 21.91 20.55 1.25
N ILE A 148 21.35 21.69 0.84
CA ILE A 148 21.55 22.32 -0.45
C ILE A 148 21.54 23.85 -0.29
N GLU A 149 22.36 24.54 -1.07
CA GLU A 149 22.48 25.99 -1.00
C GLU A 149 21.23 26.71 -1.53
N LYS A 150 20.64 26.17 -2.61
CA LYS A 150 19.41 26.66 -3.20
C LYS A 150 18.50 25.50 -3.54
N ILE A 151 17.22 25.63 -3.21
CA ILE A 151 16.19 24.61 -3.54
C ILE A 151 16.11 24.40 -5.04
N SER A 152 16.28 25.45 -5.85
CA SER A 152 16.28 25.37 -7.31
C SER A 152 17.34 24.45 -7.91
N ASP A 153 18.41 24.16 -7.18
CA ASP A 153 19.51 23.31 -7.65
C ASP A 153 19.22 21.81 -7.46
N LEU A 154 18.11 21.47 -6.80
CA LEU A 154 17.67 20.10 -6.62
C LEU A 154 16.98 19.55 -7.87
N ASN A 155 17.17 18.27 -8.13
CA ASN A 155 16.49 17.56 -9.19
C ASN A 155 15.10 17.09 -8.74
N PHE A 156 14.08 17.92 -8.93
CA PHE A 156 12.68 17.64 -8.58
C PHE A 156 11.77 17.36 -9.79
N ASN A 157 12.29 17.35 -11.00
CA ASN A 157 11.53 17.05 -12.22
C ASN A 157 11.55 15.55 -12.56
N ARG A 158 11.68 14.72 -11.55
CA ARG A 158 11.71 13.26 -11.74
C ARG A 158 10.31 12.73 -12.01
N GLU A 159 10.16 12.00 -13.09
CA GLU A 159 8.94 11.25 -13.38
C GLU A 159 8.86 9.97 -12.56
N PHE A 160 7.70 9.71 -11.99
CA PHE A 160 7.39 8.54 -11.19
C PHE A 160 6.35 7.69 -11.92
N ASN A 161 6.75 7.04 -13.02
CA ASN A 161 5.84 6.25 -13.86
C ASN A 161 5.13 5.11 -13.11
N TYR A 162 5.66 4.75 -11.95
CA TYR A 162 5.09 3.73 -11.06
C TYR A 162 4.20 4.31 -9.95
N ILE A 163 4.02 5.62 -9.85
CA ILE A 163 3.08 6.27 -8.93
C ILE A 163 2.09 7.08 -9.76
N GLN A 164 0.82 6.73 -9.65
CA GLN A 164 -0.25 7.37 -10.39
C GLN A 164 -1.24 8.02 -9.43
N GLU A 165 -1.64 9.25 -9.71
CA GLU A 165 -2.74 9.91 -9.01
C GLU A 165 -4.06 9.29 -9.47
N LEU A 166 -4.87 8.83 -8.51
CA LEU A 166 -6.20 8.27 -8.78
C LEU A 166 -7.22 9.42 -8.82
N LYS A 167 -7.80 9.63 -9.96
CA LYS A 167 -8.95 10.55 -10.12
C LYS A 167 -10.22 9.86 -9.60
N ILE A 168 -11.23 10.65 -9.22
CA ILE A 168 -12.52 10.13 -8.72
C ILE A 168 -13.12 9.10 -9.69
N LEU A 169 -13.04 9.37 -10.99
CA LEU A 169 -13.54 8.46 -12.02
C LEU A 169 -12.80 7.11 -12.02
N ASP A 170 -11.48 7.13 -11.82
CA ASP A 170 -10.66 5.91 -11.76
C ASP A 170 -11.02 5.08 -10.52
N ILE A 171 -11.32 5.74 -9.40
CA ILE A 171 -11.79 5.10 -8.17
C ILE A 171 -13.14 4.41 -8.41
N PHE A 172 -14.10 5.09 -9.07
CA PHE A 172 -15.39 4.49 -9.40
C PHE A 172 -15.23 3.29 -10.35
N ASN A 173 -14.42 3.40 -11.39
CA ASN A 173 -14.15 2.30 -12.31
C ASN A 173 -13.54 1.11 -11.56
N THR A 174 -12.56 1.36 -10.70
CA THR A 174 -11.94 0.32 -9.87
C THR A 174 -12.96 -0.34 -8.94
N LEU A 175 -13.84 0.43 -8.29
CA LEU A 175 -14.91 -0.10 -7.45
C LEU A 175 -15.89 -0.97 -8.24
N CYS A 176 -16.28 -0.54 -9.44
CA CYS A 176 -17.15 -1.32 -10.33
C CYS A 176 -16.48 -2.65 -10.72
N GLU A 177 -15.20 -2.63 -11.03
CA GLU A 177 -14.44 -3.86 -11.36
C GLU A 177 -14.40 -4.82 -10.17
N PHE A 178 -14.17 -4.31 -8.94
CA PHE A 178 -14.20 -5.12 -7.72
C PHE A 178 -15.59 -5.71 -7.45
N GLN A 179 -16.64 -4.93 -7.61
CA GLN A 179 -18.00 -5.44 -7.47
C GLN A 179 -18.30 -6.56 -8.47
N ASN A 180 -17.89 -6.39 -9.73
CA ASN A 180 -18.07 -7.40 -10.76
C ASN A 180 -17.27 -8.69 -10.46
N LYS A 181 -16.01 -8.56 -10.00
CA LYS A 181 -15.20 -9.71 -9.55
C LYS A 181 -15.85 -10.44 -8.38
N ASN A 182 -16.32 -9.72 -7.38
CA ASN A 182 -17.01 -10.31 -6.23
C ASN A 182 -18.25 -11.10 -6.67
N LYS A 183 -19.08 -10.51 -7.53
CA LYS A 183 -20.26 -11.20 -8.08
C LYS A 183 -19.90 -12.47 -8.85
N GLN A 184 -18.81 -12.44 -9.62
CA GLN A 184 -18.31 -13.63 -10.32
C GLN A 184 -17.81 -14.72 -9.34
N LEU A 185 -17.13 -14.32 -8.26
CA LEU A 185 -16.67 -15.25 -7.23
C LEU A 185 -17.84 -15.87 -6.47
N GLU A 186 -18.85 -15.09 -6.12
CA GLU A 186 -20.08 -15.58 -5.50
C GLU A 186 -20.79 -16.61 -6.38
N ASN A 187 -20.92 -16.32 -7.68
CA ASN A 187 -21.52 -17.26 -8.64
C ASN A 187 -20.70 -18.55 -8.75
N LYS A 188 -19.36 -18.46 -8.83
CA LYS A 188 -18.49 -19.65 -8.84
C LYS A 188 -18.61 -20.47 -7.56
N LEU A 189 -18.73 -19.80 -6.41
CA LEU A 189 -18.92 -20.46 -5.12
C LEU A 189 -20.27 -21.20 -5.09
N LYS A 190 -21.35 -20.55 -5.53
CA LYS A 190 -22.69 -21.14 -5.62
C LYS A 190 -22.69 -22.41 -6.46
N ILE A 191 -22.09 -22.36 -7.66
CA ILE A 191 -21.96 -23.53 -8.54
C ILE A 191 -21.17 -24.67 -7.86
N LYS A 192 -20.11 -24.35 -7.13
CA LYS A 192 -19.34 -25.36 -6.38
C LYS A 192 -20.14 -26.00 -5.26
N ILE A 193 -20.93 -25.20 -4.54
CA ILE A 193 -21.83 -25.70 -3.46
C ILE A 193 -22.87 -26.62 -4.07
N GLU A 194 -23.57 -26.21 -5.11
CA GLU A 194 -24.59 -27.02 -5.80
C GLU A 194 -24.00 -28.37 -6.30
N LYS A 195 -22.80 -28.33 -6.87
CA LYS A 195 -22.10 -29.55 -7.30
C LYS A 195 -21.72 -30.46 -6.12
N SER A 196 -21.28 -29.86 -5.01
CA SER A 196 -20.97 -30.62 -3.77
C SER A 196 -22.23 -31.29 -3.21
N ASP A 197 -23.36 -30.57 -3.13
CA ASP A 197 -24.63 -31.09 -2.64
C ASP A 197 -25.16 -32.22 -3.52
N PHE A 198 -25.02 -32.08 -4.84
CA PHE A 198 -25.36 -33.13 -5.80
C PHE A 198 -24.53 -34.40 -5.53
N LEU A 199 -23.21 -34.28 -5.34
CA LEU A 199 -22.34 -35.42 -5.05
C LEU A 199 -22.67 -36.08 -3.73
N VAL A 200 -22.96 -35.28 -2.67
CA VAL A 200 -23.39 -35.82 -1.37
C VAL A 200 -24.70 -36.59 -1.50
N SER A 201 -25.68 -36.05 -2.21
CA SER A 201 -26.98 -36.71 -2.45
C SER A 201 -26.81 -38.02 -3.23
N LYS A 202 -25.95 -38.02 -4.24
CA LYS A 202 -25.62 -39.21 -5.02
C LYS A 202 -24.94 -40.28 -4.19
N ASN A 203 -23.97 -39.92 -3.37
CA ASN A 203 -23.31 -40.85 -2.45
C ASN A 203 -24.30 -41.45 -1.45
N LYS A 204 -25.21 -40.63 -0.89
CA LYS A 204 -26.24 -41.13 0.02
C LYS A 204 -27.14 -42.20 -0.65
N LYS A 205 -27.54 -41.97 -1.93
CA LYS A 205 -28.28 -42.96 -2.67
C LYS A 205 -27.50 -44.27 -2.92
N TYR A 206 -26.20 -44.18 -3.25
CA TYR A 206 -25.35 -45.36 -3.40
C TYR A 206 -25.20 -46.13 -2.12
N THR A 207 -25.00 -45.44 -1.02
CA THR A 207 -24.90 -46.09 0.32
C THR A 207 -26.20 -46.84 0.66
N GLN A 208 -27.36 -46.27 0.39
CA GLN A 208 -28.65 -46.91 0.57
C GLN A 208 -28.80 -48.19 -0.28
N ILE A 209 -28.42 -48.13 -1.59
CA ILE A 209 -28.47 -49.28 -2.50
C ILE A 209 -27.53 -50.40 -2.01
N VAL A 210 -26.30 -50.04 -1.59
CA VAL A 210 -25.34 -51.02 -1.08
C VAL A 210 -25.86 -51.69 0.19
N MET A 211 -26.46 -50.94 1.12
CA MET A 211 -27.07 -51.49 2.32
C MET A 211 -28.24 -52.44 1.96
N LEU A 212 -29.09 -52.09 1.02
CA LEU A 212 -30.22 -52.88 0.58
C LEU A 212 -29.80 -54.23 -0.04
N LEU A 213 -28.65 -54.25 -0.72
CA LEU A 213 -28.08 -55.48 -1.33
C LEU A 213 -27.26 -56.29 -0.33
N PHE A 214 -26.56 -55.67 0.59
CA PHE A 214 -25.65 -56.34 1.54
C PHE A 214 -26.40 -57.04 2.66
N TYR A 215 -27.49 -56.47 3.17
CA TYR A 215 -28.26 -57.03 4.28
C TYR A 215 -28.88 -58.39 3.96
N PRO A 216 -29.55 -58.63 2.82
CA PRO A 216 -30.06 -59.94 2.45
C PRO A 216 -28.97 -61.00 2.24
N LEU A 217 -27.82 -60.61 1.64
CA LEU A 217 -26.67 -61.50 1.46
C LEU A 217 -26.06 -61.93 2.79
N LEU A 218 -25.97 -61.02 3.75
CA LEU A 218 -25.48 -61.30 5.11
C LEU A 218 -26.43 -62.24 5.85
N LEU A 219 -27.74 -62.04 5.73
CA LEU A 219 -28.73 -62.94 6.31
C LEU A 219 -28.67 -64.34 5.66
N LEU A 220 -28.52 -64.44 4.35
CA LEU A 220 -28.36 -65.72 3.63
C LEU A 220 -27.08 -66.44 4.06
N SER A 221 -25.98 -65.75 4.25
CA SER A 221 -24.72 -66.35 4.72
C SER A 221 -24.85 -66.88 6.16
N ILE A 222 -25.50 -66.13 7.07
CA ILE A 222 -25.78 -66.56 8.42
C ILE A 222 -26.70 -67.78 8.44
N PHE A 223 -27.73 -67.79 7.60
CA PHE A 223 -28.66 -68.93 7.48
C PHE A 223 -27.95 -70.20 6.94
N ASN A 224 -27.06 -70.06 5.99
CA ASN A 224 -26.27 -71.18 5.46
C ASN A 224 -25.32 -71.75 6.52
N ILE A 225 -24.64 -70.86 7.30
CA ILE A 225 -23.77 -71.28 8.39
C ILE A 225 -24.59 -72.01 9.46
N TRP A 226 -25.74 -71.46 9.86
CA TRP A 226 -26.63 -72.08 10.85
C TRP A 226 -27.15 -73.43 10.36
N TYR A 227 -27.54 -73.56 9.11
CA TYR A 227 -27.99 -74.79 8.49
C TYR A 227 -26.90 -75.90 8.47
N PHE A 228 -25.63 -75.48 8.27
CA PHE A 228 -24.52 -76.43 8.27
C PHE A 228 -24.09 -76.90 9.66
N PHE A 229 -24.35 -76.16 10.74
CA PHE A 229 -24.04 -76.56 12.11
C PHE A 229 -25.12 -77.34 12.82
N ILE A 230 -26.35 -77.36 12.31
CA ILE A 230 -27.49 -78.13 12.92
C ILE A 230 -27.72 -79.49 12.26
N ARG A 231 -27.09 -79.76 11.17
CA ARG A 231 -27.14 -80.98 10.44
C ARG A 231 -25.89 -81.83 10.70
#